data_fdba5dc064eb210bbd7e6d5877282031
#
_entry.id   fdba5dc064eb210bbd7e6d5877282031
#
_cell.length_a   1.000
_cell.length_b   1.000
_cell.length_c   1.000
_cell.angle_alpha   90.00
_cell.angle_beta   90.00
_cell.angle_gamma   90.00
#
_symmetry.space_group_name_H-M   'P 1'
#
loop_
_entity.id
_entity.type
_entity.pdbx_description
1 polymer ?
#
loop_
_entity_poly.entity_id
_entity_poly.type
_entity_poly.pdbx_seq_one_letter_code
_entity_poly.pdbx_strand_id
1 'polypeptide(L)'
;MNLAQCANLGSESHIALTPVVREERRRCFWSICLLKRLHGGELANLGFPNGGGPPFPESPDRPPLPFLPENATDASRSTDLQDQGIIAYVVILSEVFAKTAGYVRRHGKPSSVPPWSSQSEYSEIIALQMDLETRMPYTHRFKPAKLSERTTDQLEANRDYWGPWFLNQFLYHTNLCLLNHPLLLSLSLRNFRSSIPEIFLQHSSDLISSHTTWIVYFIDYFEEKSFIVSDPLLGYGAAVVATIELQLSFTENPTIRQEKRERFDKCVRFVQGIGQKWPHMARMVG
;
A
#
# COMPACT_ATOMS: atom_id res chain seq x y z
N MET A 1 -20.83 16.20 10.02
CA MET A 1 -20.98 15.18 11.09
C MET A 1 -20.74 13.81 10.48
N ASN A 2 -19.89 13.00 11.06
CA ASN A 2 -19.51 11.71 10.47
C ASN A 2 -20.56 10.66 10.82
N LEU A 3 -21.23 10.04 9.83
CA LEU A 3 -22.27 9.02 10.02
C LEU A 3 -21.81 7.85 10.91
N ALA A 4 -20.52 7.47 10.83
CA ALA A 4 -19.95 6.43 11.69
C ALA A 4 -19.95 6.82 13.17
N GLN A 5 -19.77 8.11 13.48
CA GLN A 5 -19.88 8.64 14.85
C GLN A 5 -21.32 8.67 15.31
N CYS A 6 -22.27 9.08 14.44
CA CYS A 6 -23.68 9.07 14.75
C CYS A 6 -24.21 7.65 15.05
N ALA A 7 -23.72 6.65 14.29
CA ALA A 7 -24.08 5.25 14.48
C ALA A 7 -23.31 4.58 15.65
N ASN A 8 -22.43 5.32 16.34
CA ASN A 8 -21.55 4.82 17.40
C ASN A 8 -20.81 3.52 17.04
N LEU A 9 -20.33 3.43 15.80
CA LEU A 9 -19.65 2.22 15.28
C LEU A 9 -18.29 1.98 15.95
N GLY A 10 -17.69 3.03 16.53
CA GLY A 10 -16.37 2.96 17.18
C GLY A 10 -16.38 2.34 18.58
N SER A 11 -17.56 2.08 19.17
CA SER A 11 -17.69 1.54 20.51
C SER A 11 -18.52 0.27 20.53
N GLU A 12 -18.01 -0.77 21.18
CA GLU A 12 -18.72 -2.04 21.40
C GLU A 12 -19.26 -2.19 22.85
N SER A 13 -18.96 -1.26 23.74
CA SER A 13 -19.03 -1.46 25.19
C SER A 13 -20.42 -1.36 25.83
N HIS A 14 -21.48 -0.99 25.09
CA HIS A 14 -22.77 -0.66 25.72
C HIS A 14 -23.99 -1.38 25.13
N ILE A 15 -23.81 -2.32 24.19
CA ILE A 15 -24.93 -2.98 23.52
C ILE A 15 -24.71 -4.49 23.56
N ALA A 16 -25.71 -5.24 24.06
CA ALA A 16 -25.74 -6.71 23.95
C ALA A 16 -25.94 -7.10 22.46
N LEU A 17 -24.85 -7.17 21.70
CA LEU A 17 -24.87 -7.52 20.29
C LEU A 17 -24.55 -9.01 20.12
N THR A 18 -25.20 -9.66 19.16
CA THR A 18 -24.77 -10.99 18.71
C THR A 18 -23.38 -10.91 18.07
N PRO A 19 -22.59 -11.99 18.07
CA PRO A 19 -21.27 -12.00 17.43
C PRO A 19 -21.30 -11.53 15.97
N VAL A 20 -22.31 -11.97 15.20
CA VAL A 20 -22.49 -11.60 13.79
C VAL A 20 -22.68 -10.09 13.64
N VAL A 21 -23.61 -9.49 14.36
CA VAL A 21 -23.88 -8.05 14.30
C VAL A 21 -22.65 -7.24 14.74
N ARG A 22 -21.89 -7.75 15.71
CA ARG A 22 -20.64 -7.12 16.15
C ARG A 22 -19.61 -7.10 15.03
N GLU A 23 -19.43 -8.22 14.35
CA GLU A 23 -18.50 -8.31 13.22
C GLU A 23 -18.93 -7.43 12.03
N GLU A 24 -20.22 -7.38 11.68
CA GLU A 24 -20.74 -6.47 10.66
C GLU A 24 -20.44 -4.99 11.00
N ARG A 25 -20.59 -4.59 12.26
CA ARG A 25 -20.27 -3.24 12.72
C ARG A 25 -18.77 -2.94 12.61
N ARG A 26 -17.90 -3.88 12.96
CA ARG A 26 -16.43 -3.77 12.78
C ARG A 26 -16.08 -3.58 11.33
N ARG A 27 -16.61 -4.44 10.45
CA ARG A 27 -16.40 -4.32 8.99
C ARG A 27 -16.87 -2.99 8.46
N CYS A 28 -18.05 -2.54 8.84
CA CYS A 28 -18.58 -1.22 8.45
C CYS A 28 -17.66 -0.07 8.91
N PHE A 29 -17.25 -0.06 10.17
CA PHE A 29 -16.35 0.95 10.73
C PHE A 29 -15.04 1.02 9.96
N TRP A 30 -14.35 -0.13 9.82
CA TRP A 30 -13.05 -0.17 9.17
C TRP A 30 -13.11 0.08 7.66
N SER A 31 -14.20 -0.31 6.99
CA SER A 31 -14.42 0.04 5.57
C SER A 31 -14.55 1.56 5.38
N ILE A 32 -15.28 2.25 6.28
CA ILE A 32 -15.36 3.72 6.27
C ILE A 32 -13.98 4.35 6.52
N CYS A 33 -13.20 3.77 7.46
CA CYS A 33 -11.83 4.22 7.71
C CYS A 33 -10.94 4.08 6.48
N LEU A 34 -10.99 2.91 5.82
CA LEU A 34 -10.23 2.65 4.59
C LEU A 34 -10.61 3.62 3.47
N LEU A 35 -11.90 3.77 3.18
CA LEU A 35 -12.39 4.72 2.17
C LEU A 35 -11.89 6.14 2.45
N LYS A 36 -11.95 6.58 3.70
CA LYS A 36 -11.48 7.89 4.11
C LYS A 36 -9.98 8.05 3.94
N ARG A 37 -9.18 7.07 4.38
CA ARG A 37 -7.71 7.12 4.33
C ARG A 37 -7.18 7.02 2.89
N LEU A 38 -7.79 6.16 2.08
CA LEU A 38 -7.32 5.87 0.73
C LEU A 38 -7.85 6.86 -0.32
N HIS A 39 -9.06 7.41 -0.12
CA HIS A 39 -9.74 8.25 -1.12
C HIS A 39 -10.19 9.61 -0.58
N GLY A 40 -10.11 9.86 0.72
CA GLY A 40 -10.69 11.03 1.38
C GLY A 40 -9.97 12.36 1.15
N GLY A 41 -8.81 12.38 0.51
CA GLY A 41 -8.06 13.60 0.26
C GLY A 41 -7.77 14.38 1.56
N GLU A 42 -8.19 15.65 1.63
CA GLU A 42 -8.02 16.48 2.82
C GLU A 42 -8.84 15.99 4.02
N LEU A 43 -9.97 15.31 3.77
CA LEU A 43 -10.80 14.72 4.81
C LEU A 43 -10.13 13.52 5.51
N ALA A 44 -9.03 12.98 4.96
CA ALA A 44 -8.28 11.89 5.59
C ALA A 44 -7.74 12.30 6.98
N ASN A 45 -7.44 13.58 7.18
CA ASN A 45 -6.91 14.13 8.42
C ASN A 45 -7.97 14.43 9.50
N LEU A 46 -9.26 14.30 9.19
CA LEU A 46 -10.30 14.37 10.20
C LEU A 46 -10.19 13.11 11.07
N GLY A 47 -9.42 13.19 12.16
CA GLY A 47 -9.17 12.10 13.08
C GLY A 47 -10.47 11.45 13.55
N PHE A 48 -10.48 10.13 13.61
CA PHE A 48 -11.34 9.48 14.58
C PHE A 48 -10.85 9.91 15.98
N PRO A 49 -11.76 10.05 16.98
CA PRO A 49 -11.34 10.45 18.32
C PRO A 49 -10.15 9.63 18.78
N ASN A 50 -9.18 10.27 19.43
CA ASN A 50 -7.99 9.65 20.02
C ASN A 50 -8.37 8.63 21.10
N GLY A 51 -8.79 7.46 20.69
CA GLY A 51 -9.14 6.36 21.56
C GLY A 51 -9.50 5.21 20.65
N GLY A 52 -8.73 4.15 20.69
CA GLY A 52 -8.72 3.06 19.75
C GLY A 52 -10.08 2.70 19.16
N GLY A 53 -10.11 2.45 17.85
CA GLY A 53 -11.28 1.89 17.19
C GLY A 53 -11.65 0.52 17.77
N PRO A 54 -12.75 -0.08 17.32
CA PRO A 54 -13.11 -1.45 17.70
C PRO A 54 -11.99 -2.41 17.25
N PRO A 55 -11.94 -3.63 17.78
CA PRO A 55 -11.04 -4.67 17.26
C PRO A 55 -11.11 -4.75 15.74
N PHE A 56 -10.02 -5.19 15.09
CA PHE A 56 -10.04 -5.40 13.65
C PHE A 56 -11.07 -6.45 13.25
N PRO A 57 -11.64 -6.38 12.03
CA PRO A 57 -12.56 -7.41 11.54
C PRO A 57 -11.83 -8.73 11.37
N GLU A 58 -12.60 -9.81 11.44
CA GLU A 58 -12.09 -11.15 11.16
C GLU A 58 -11.51 -11.20 9.74
N SER A 59 -10.30 -11.71 9.64
CA SER A 59 -9.62 -11.91 8.35
C SER A 59 -9.94 -13.28 7.80
N PRO A 60 -10.00 -13.45 6.46
CA PRO A 60 -10.09 -14.76 5.85
C PRO A 60 -8.87 -15.61 6.22
N ASP A 61 -9.09 -16.90 6.30
CA ASP A 61 -8.02 -17.87 6.53
C ASP A 61 -6.96 -17.77 5.44
N ARG A 62 -5.71 -17.91 5.87
CA ARG A 62 -4.61 -17.95 4.92
C ARG A 62 -4.68 -19.25 4.11
N PRO A 63 -4.57 -19.17 2.76
CA PRO A 63 -4.50 -20.36 1.93
C PRO A 63 -3.32 -21.26 2.31
N PRO A 64 -3.49 -22.59 2.30
CA PRO A 64 -2.40 -23.52 2.64
C PRO A 64 -1.18 -23.28 1.76
N LEU A 65 0.01 -23.45 2.34
CA LEU A 65 1.26 -23.36 1.58
C LEU A 65 1.35 -24.54 0.63
N PRO A 66 1.74 -24.33 -0.64
CA PRO A 66 2.10 -25.43 -1.52
C PRO A 66 3.25 -26.22 -0.87
N PHE A 67 3.11 -27.53 -0.75
CA PHE A 67 4.19 -28.45 -0.35
C PHE A 67 4.82 -28.29 1.04
N LEU A 68 4.12 -27.80 2.05
CA LEU A 68 4.55 -28.07 3.41
C LEU A 68 4.16 -29.52 3.76
N PRO A 69 5.11 -30.42 4.11
CA PRO A 69 4.77 -31.72 4.64
C PRO A 69 3.93 -31.52 5.92
N GLU A 70 2.89 -32.36 6.09
CA GLU A 70 1.96 -32.27 7.24
C GLU A 70 2.66 -32.29 8.61
N ASN A 71 3.95 -32.64 8.66
CA ASN A 71 4.77 -32.73 9.87
C ASN A 71 5.56 -31.46 10.20
N ALA A 72 5.47 -30.39 9.41
CA ALA A 72 6.11 -29.09 9.69
C ALA A 72 5.29 -28.25 10.69
N THR A 73 4.80 -28.88 11.74
CA THR A 73 3.60 -28.40 12.44
C THR A 73 3.83 -27.41 13.55
N ASP A 74 4.95 -27.27 14.22
CA ASP A 74 4.88 -26.54 15.49
C ASP A 74 5.77 -25.30 15.66
N ALA A 75 6.88 -25.20 14.93
CA ALA A 75 7.77 -24.03 15.11
C ALA A 75 7.23 -22.73 14.50
N SER A 76 6.36 -22.81 13.47
CA SER A 76 5.75 -21.62 12.87
C SER A 76 4.46 -21.19 13.55
N ARG A 77 3.77 -22.08 14.27
CA ARG A 77 2.54 -21.75 15.01
C ARG A 77 2.77 -20.93 16.27
N SER A 78 3.92 -21.05 16.91
CA SER A 78 4.20 -20.32 18.15
C SER A 78 4.45 -18.82 17.95
N THR A 79 4.79 -18.38 16.75
CA THR A 79 4.94 -16.96 16.40
C THR A 79 3.62 -16.33 15.91
N ASP A 80 2.62 -17.14 15.56
CA ASP A 80 1.34 -16.68 15.02
C ASP A 80 0.32 -16.29 16.13
N LEU A 81 0.63 -16.43 17.40
CA LEU A 81 -0.28 -16.07 18.51
C LEU A 81 -0.66 -14.58 18.56
N GLN A 82 -0.01 -13.73 17.78
CA GLN A 82 -0.30 -12.30 17.66
C GLN A 82 -0.74 -11.89 16.23
N ASP A 83 -1.01 -12.87 15.35
CA ASP A 83 -1.45 -12.55 13.99
C ASP A 83 -2.86 -11.95 14.02
N GLN A 84 -2.96 -10.70 13.60
CA GLN A 84 -4.21 -9.96 13.50
C GLN A 84 -4.93 -10.19 12.16
N GLY A 85 -4.34 -10.96 11.27
CA GLY A 85 -4.84 -11.26 9.94
C GLY A 85 -4.59 -10.18 8.89
N ILE A 86 -4.65 -10.57 7.62
CA ILE A 86 -4.24 -9.71 6.50
C ILE A 86 -5.05 -8.41 6.41
N ILE A 87 -6.32 -8.40 6.79
CA ILE A 87 -7.17 -7.19 6.76
C ILE A 87 -6.64 -6.14 7.75
N ALA A 88 -6.20 -6.56 8.95
CA ALA A 88 -5.64 -5.65 9.93
C ALA A 88 -4.39 -4.93 9.39
N TYR A 89 -3.52 -5.64 8.68
CA TYR A 89 -2.30 -5.03 8.09
C TYR A 89 -2.64 -4.04 6.97
N VAL A 90 -3.66 -4.31 6.16
CA VAL A 90 -4.18 -3.33 5.18
C VAL A 90 -4.67 -2.07 5.88
N VAL A 91 -5.44 -2.22 6.97
CA VAL A 91 -5.96 -1.08 7.74
C VAL A 91 -4.84 -0.26 8.35
N ILE A 92 -3.83 -0.90 8.95
CA ILE A 92 -2.68 -0.21 9.55
C ILE A 92 -1.88 0.51 8.46
N LEU A 93 -1.59 -0.17 7.35
CA LEU A 93 -0.82 0.40 6.25
C LEU A 93 -1.57 1.55 5.55
N SER A 94 -2.91 1.53 5.52
CA SER A 94 -3.72 2.64 5.01
C SER A 94 -3.52 3.94 5.80
N GLU A 95 -3.18 3.85 7.08
CA GLU A 95 -2.82 5.03 7.89
C GLU A 95 -1.48 5.62 7.46
N VAL A 96 -0.48 4.77 7.22
CA VAL A 96 0.80 5.19 6.67
C VAL A 96 0.60 5.85 5.30
N PHE A 97 -0.24 5.25 4.44
CA PHE A 97 -0.59 5.85 3.15
C PHE A 97 -1.23 7.24 3.30
N ALA A 98 -2.17 7.42 4.22
CA ALA A 98 -2.80 8.72 4.45
C ALA A 98 -1.79 9.78 4.90
N LYS A 99 -0.83 9.43 5.77
CA LYS A 99 0.29 10.29 6.17
C LYS A 99 1.19 10.61 4.97
N THR A 100 1.56 9.60 4.18
CA THR A 100 2.37 9.76 2.96
C THR A 100 1.69 10.71 1.97
N ALA A 101 0.42 10.47 1.66
CA ALA A 101 -0.35 11.32 0.76
C ALA A 101 -0.49 12.77 1.29
N GLY A 102 -0.64 12.92 2.61
CA GLY A 102 -0.63 14.22 3.29
C GLY A 102 0.70 14.95 3.14
N TYR A 103 1.81 14.24 3.37
CA TYR A 103 3.17 14.75 3.17
C TYR A 103 3.40 15.20 1.73
N VAL A 104 3.08 14.36 0.77
CA VAL A 104 3.25 14.63 -0.67
C VAL A 104 2.44 15.85 -1.13
N ARG A 105 1.20 16.01 -0.68
CA ARG A 105 0.37 17.19 -1.01
C ARG A 105 0.94 18.50 -0.51
N ARG A 106 1.74 18.47 0.54
CA ARG A 106 2.42 19.65 1.08
C ARG A 106 3.75 19.95 0.40
N HIS A 107 4.20 19.12 -0.54
CA HIS A 107 5.40 19.42 -1.34
C HIS A 107 5.24 20.76 -2.05
N GLY A 108 6.24 21.59 -1.91
CA GLY A 108 6.20 22.96 -2.41
C GLY A 108 5.97 24.01 -1.33
N LYS A 109 5.50 23.64 -0.12
CA LYS A 109 5.58 24.52 1.05
C LYS A 109 7.02 24.45 1.61
N PRO A 110 7.64 25.59 1.93
CA PRO A 110 8.96 25.62 2.54
C PRO A 110 8.98 24.80 3.82
N SER A 111 9.86 23.81 3.91
CA SER A 111 10.18 23.12 5.16
C SER A 111 11.49 23.64 5.70
N SER A 112 11.59 23.85 7.01
CA SER A 112 12.84 24.17 7.70
C SER A 112 13.62 22.91 8.08
N VAL A 113 12.98 21.74 8.03
CA VAL A 113 13.59 20.45 8.42
C VAL A 113 13.86 19.63 7.15
N PRO A 114 15.12 19.26 6.89
CA PRO A 114 15.45 18.45 5.71
C PRO A 114 14.92 17.02 5.84
N PRO A 115 14.55 16.36 4.73
CA PRO A 115 14.00 14.99 4.75
C PRO A 115 14.85 13.95 5.47
N TRP A 116 16.17 14.07 5.42
CA TRP A 116 17.10 13.14 6.10
C TRP A 116 17.27 13.37 7.59
N SER A 117 16.65 14.41 8.14
CA SER A 117 16.63 14.62 9.60
C SER A 117 15.72 13.61 10.28
N SER A 118 16.13 13.06 11.42
CA SER A 118 15.31 12.18 12.25
C SER A 118 14.01 12.85 12.77
N GLN A 119 13.97 14.19 12.76
CA GLN A 119 12.81 14.98 13.16
C GLN A 119 11.88 15.32 11.98
N SER A 120 12.20 14.84 10.78
CA SER A 120 11.40 15.11 9.59
C SER A 120 10.18 14.16 9.51
N GLU A 121 9.09 14.67 8.96
CA GLU A 121 7.91 13.86 8.66
C GLU A 121 8.24 12.71 7.69
N TYR A 122 9.19 12.92 6.76
CA TYR A 122 9.69 11.85 5.89
C TYR A 122 10.26 10.68 6.70
N SER A 123 11.17 10.98 7.66
CA SER A 123 11.79 9.94 8.51
C SER A 123 10.77 9.27 9.43
N GLU A 124 9.78 10.01 9.94
CA GLU A 124 8.68 9.44 10.72
C GLU A 124 7.88 8.42 9.91
N ILE A 125 7.51 8.77 8.66
CA ILE A 125 6.73 7.86 7.79
C ILE A 125 7.56 6.61 7.44
N ILE A 126 8.84 6.76 7.11
CA ILE A 126 9.75 5.62 6.86
C ILE A 126 9.82 4.70 8.09
N ALA A 127 9.95 5.27 9.29
CA ALA A 127 10.01 4.48 10.53
C ALA A 127 8.70 3.71 10.78
N LEU A 128 7.53 4.32 10.55
CA LEU A 128 6.24 3.65 10.65
C LEU A 128 6.09 2.50 9.64
N GLN A 129 6.60 2.66 8.43
CA GLN A 129 6.59 1.62 7.41
C GLN A 129 7.47 0.43 7.80
N MET A 130 8.68 0.69 8.30
CA MET A 130 9.60 -0.34 8.80
C MET A 130 9.04 -1.07 10.02
N ASP A 131 8.42 -0.34 10.95
CA ASP A 131 7.78 -0.92 12.13
C ASP A 131 6.63 -1.88 11.74
N LEU A 132 5.81 -1.51 10.76
CA LEU A 132 4.77 -2.38 10.23
C LEU A 132 5.38 -3.66 9.60
N GLU A 133 6.41 -3.53 8.78
CA GLU A 133 7.09 -4.68 8.18
C GLU A 133 7.65 -5.62 9.23
N THR A 134 8.21 -5.07 10.31
CA THR A 134 8.76 -5.84 11.44
C THR A 134 7.65 -6.62 12.16
N ARG A 135 6.49 -6.01 12.35
CA ARG A 135 5.34 -6.63 13.07
C ARG A 135 4.54 -7.60 12.22
N MET A 136 4.63 -7.49 10.88
CA MET A 136 3.90 -8.39 9.99
C MET A 136 4.45 -9.82 10.12
N PRO A 137 3.61 -10.81 10.45
CA PRO A 137 3.99 -12.22 10.52
C PRO A 137 4.67 -12.68 9.23
N TYR A 138 5.66 -13.55 9.38
CA TYR A 138 6.37 -14.11 8.23
C TYR A 138 5.42 -14.72 7.19
N THR A 139 4.34 -15.31 7.66
CA THR A 139 3.30 -15.97 6.87
C THR A 139 2.61 -15.05 5.85
N HIS A 140 2.49 -13.75 6.12
CA HIS A 140 1.88 -12.76 5.23
C HIS A 140 2.90 -12.06 4.31
N ARG A 141 4.20 -12.34 4.48
CA ARG A 141 5.24 -11.73 3.65
C ARG A 141 5.29 -12.35 2.24
N PHE A 142 5.96 -11.66 1.33
CA PHE A 142 6.07 -12.09 -0.07
C PHE A 142 6.66 -13.50 -0.25
N LYS A 143 7.78 -13.77 0.43
CA LYS A 143 8.52 -15.02 0.22
C LYS A 143 7.70 -16.28 0.55
N PRO A 144 6.94 -16.35 1.67
CA PRO A 144 6.05 -17.47 1.95
C PRO A 144 4.79 -17.53 1.09
N ALA A 145 4.40 -16.44 0.42
CA ALA A 145 3.24 -16.43 -0.48
C ALA A 145 3.40 -17.42 -1.64
N LYS A 146 4.68 -17.67 -2.07
CA LYS A 146 4.99 -18.64 -3.14
C LYS A 146 4.17 -18.38 -4.41
N LEU A 147 4.09 -17.10 -4.84
CA LEU A 147 3.22 -16.70 -5.95
C LEU A 147 3.49 -17.48 -7.24
N SER A 148 4.76 -17.74 -7.56
CA SER A 148 5.15 -18.51 -8.75
C SER A 148 4.55 -19.92 -8.80
N GLU A 149 4.27 -20.51 -7.62
CA GLU A 149 3.74 -21.85 -7.46
C GLU A 149 2.20 -21.87 -7.44
N ARG A 150 1.53 -20.70 -7.39
CA ARG A 150 0.07 -20.59 -7.34
C ARG A 150 -0.55 -20.70 -8.72
N THR A 151 -1.62 -21.48 -8.81
CA THR A 151 -2.46 -21.54 -10.02
C THR A 151 -3.54 -20.46 -9.98
N THR A 152 -4.10 -20.13 -11.15
CA THR A 152 -5.23 -19.20 -11.26
C THR A 152 -6.39 -19.64 -10.38
N ASP A 153 -6.75 -20.92 -10.40
CA ASP A 153 -7.87 -21.47 -9.60
C ASP A 153 -7.63 -21.31 -8.09
N GLN A 154 -6.39 -21.51 -7.62
CA GLN A 154 -6.04 -21.32 -6.21
C GLN A 154 -6.15 -19.85 -5.78
N LEU A 155 -5.82 -18.91 -6.68
CA LEU A 155 -5.95 -17.47 -6.41
C LEU A 155 -7.43 -17.08 -6.37
N GLU A 156 -8.22 -17.55 -7.32
CA GLU A 156 -9.65 -17.24 -7.39
C GLU A 156 -10.44 -17.87 -6.24
N ALA A 157 -10.15 -19.12 -5.87
CA ALA A 157 -10.80 -19.80 -4.76
C ALA A 157 -10.54 -19.14 -3.38
N ASN A 158 -9.45 -18.35 -3.28
CA ASN A 158 -9.08 -17.64 -2.04
C ASN A 158 -8.95 -16.14 -2.29
N ARG A 159 -9.79 -15.58 -3.16
CA ARG A 159 -9.75 -14.18 -3.56
C ARG A 159 -9.95 -13.22 -2.39
N ASP A 160 -10.71 -13.62 -1.39
CA ASP A 160 -10.98 -12.89 -0.15
C ASP A 160 -9.69 -12.66 0.68
N TYR A 161 -8.72 -13.57 0.60
CA TYR A 161 -7.38 -13.41 1.18
C TYR A 161 -6.43 -12.66 0.21
N TRP A 162 -6.37 -13.10 -1.07
CA TRP A 162 -5.39 -12.56 -2.02
C TRP A 162 -5.67 -11.11 -2.41
N GLY A 163 -6.94 -10.69 -2.46
CA GLY A 163 -7.31 -9.29 -2.70
C GLY A 163 -6.68 -8.33 -1.69
N PRO A 164 -6.97 -8.48 -0.39
CA PRO A 164 -6.31 -7.71 0.67
C PRO A 164 -4.78 -7.86 0.69
N TRP A 165 -4.26 -9.05 0.41
CA TRP A 165 -2.82 -9.28 0.37
C TRP A 165 -2.14 -8.46 -0.74
N PHE A 166 -2.67 -8.48 -1.96
CA PHE A 166 -2.15 -7.65 -3.06
C PHE A 166 -2.31 -6.15 -2.78
N LEU A 167 -3.43 -5.75 -2.20
CA LEU A 167 -3.64 -4.35 -1.79
C LEU A 167 -2.57 -3.92 -0.77
N ASN A 168 -2.25 -4.76 0.20
CA ASN A 168 -1.19 -4.50 1.17
C ASN A 168 0.18 -4.33 0.50
N GLN A 169 0.54 -5.20 -0.46
CA GLN A 169 1.77 -5.08 -1.22
C GLN A 169 1.82 -3.78 -2.04
N PHE A 170 0.75 -3.47 -2.77
CA PHE A 170 0.67 -2.24 -3.55
C PHE A 170 0.78 -0.99 -2.69
N LEU A 171 0.07 -0.93 -1.56
CA LEU A 171 0.16 0.19 -0.62
C LEU A 171 1.58 0.38 -0.11
N TYR A 172 2.24 -0.73 0.28
CA TYR A 172 3.61 -0.70 0.78
C TYR A 172 4.57 -0.08 -0.25
N HIS A 173 4.56 -0.59 -1.48
CA HIS A 173 5.45 -0.11 -2.53
C HIS A 173 5.06 1.29 -3.02
N THR A 174 3.77 1.60 -3.12
CA THR A 174 3.29 2.93 -3.52
C THR A 174 3.72 4.01 -2.53
N ASN A 175 3.70 3.75 -1.22
CA ASN A 175 4.16 4.69 -0.21
C ASN A 175 5.61 5.08 -0.45
N LEU A 176 6.49 4.10 -0.69
CA LEU A 176 7.91 4.35 -0.92
C LEU A 176 8.18 5.02 -2.27
N CYS A 177 7.39 4.69 -3.30
CA CYS A 177 7.43 5.40 -4.57
C CYS A 177 7.00 6.87 -4.43
N LEU A 178 5.96 7.16 -3.64
CA LEU A 178 5.50 8.53 -3.40
C LEU A 178 6.51 9.36 -2.62
N LEU A 179 7.05 8.81 -1.53
CA LEU A 179 8.03 9.50 -0.68
C LEU A 179 9.31 9.88 -1.44
N ASN A 180 9.73 8.99 -2.33
CA ASN A 180 10.97 9.14 -3.10
C ASN A 180 10.73 9.56 -4.54
N HIS A 181 9.50 9.94 -4.93
CA HIS A 181 9.18 10.32 -6.29
C HIS A 181 10.13 11.43 -6.78
N PRO A 182 10.88 11.24 -7.88
CA PRO A 182 11.98 12.15 -8.25
C PRO A 182 11.55 13.62 -8.36
N LEU A 183 10.38 13.87 -8.98
CA LEU A 183 9.85 15.23 -9.09
C LEU A 183 9.48 15.82 -7.73
N LEU A 184 8.73 15.06 -6.92
CA LEU A 184 8.26 15.51 -5.61
C LEU A 184 9.43 15.71 -4.64
N LEU A 185 10.39 14.79 -4.65
CA LEU A 185 11.60 14.89 -3.86
C LEU A 185 12.44 16.12 -4.26
N SER A 186 12.59 16.39 -5.56
CA SER A 186 13.31 17.58 -6.03
C SER A 186 12.68 18.89 -5.54
N LEU A 187 11.35 18.94 -5.43
CA LEU A 187 10.63 20.09 -4.84
C LEU A 187 10.91 20.22 -3.35
N SER A 188 10.92 19.12 -2.60
CA SER A 188 11.25 19.13 -1.17
C SER A 188 12.69 19.54 -0.90
N LEU A 189 13.61 19.19 -1.78
CA LEU A 189 15.04 19.43 -1.61
C LEU A 189 15.48 20.83 -2.05
N ARG A 190 14.61 21.62 -2.69
CA ARG A 190 15.00 22.92 -3.27
C ARG A 190 15.64 23.91 -2.28
N ASN A 191 15.21 23.87 -1.00
CA ASN A 191 15.74 24.74 0.05
C ASN A 191 17.07 24.24 0.65
N PHE A 192 17.49 23.02 0.31
CA PHE A 192 18.65 22.33 0.91
C PHE A 192 19.75 22.00 -0.10
N ARG A 193 19.69 22.54 -1.33
CA ARG A 193 20.56 22.15 -2.46
C ARG A 193 22.05 22.10 -2.14
N SER A 194 22.53 22.96 -1.24
CA SER A 194 23.94 23.01 -0.85
C SER A 194 24.33 22.03 0.25
N SER A 195 23.37 21.33 0.85
CA SER A 195 23.61 20.48 2.04
C SER A 195 23.03 19.07 1.89
N ILE A 196 22.59 18.67 0.68
CA ILE A 196 22.01 17.33 0.46
C ILE A 196 23.12 16.28 0.60
N PRO A 197 23.00 15.31 1.52
CA PRO A 197 23.93 14.20 1.60
C PRO A 197 23.82 13.30 0.37
N GLU A 198 24.95 12.92 -0.24
CA GLU A 198 24.98 12.02 -1.39
C GLU A 198 24.36 10.65 -1.07
N ILE A 199 24.60 10.14 0.12
CA ILE A 199 24.02 8.86 0.59
C ILE A 199 22.48 8.91 0.64
N PHE A 200 21.88 10.06 0.93
CA PHE A 200 20.43 10.22 0.90
C PHE A 200 19.88 10.11 -0.53
N LEU A 201 20.55 10.77 -1.50
CA LEU A 201 20.16 10.69 -2.89
C LEU A 201 20.30 9.28 -3.45
N GLN A 202 21.41 8.61 -3.15
CA GLN A 202 21.63 7.22 -3.57
C GLN A 202 20.57 6.31 -2.98
N HIS A 203 20.31 6.38 -1.68
CA HIS A 203 19.28 5.58 -1.01
C HIS A 203 17.88 5.81 -1.61
N SER A 204 17.51 7.06 -1.88
CA SER A 204 16.24 7.38 -2.53
C SER A 204 16.13 6.80 -3.93
N SER A 205 17.23 6.82 -4.70
CA SER A 205 17.31 6.21 -6.03
C SER A 205 17.14 4.69 -5.97
N ASP A 206 17.79 4.04 -5.02
CA ASP A 206 17.70 2.59 -4.82
C ASP A 206 16.29 2.17 -4.40
N LEU A 207 15.64 2.93 -3.53
CA LEU A 207 14.25 2.72 -3.15
C LEU A 207 13.31 2.83 -4.37
N ILE A 208 13.45 3.87 -5.18
CA ILE A 208 12.65 4.03 -6.41
C ILE A 208 12.84 2.84 -7.34
N SER A 209 14.07 2.47 -7.64
CA SER A 209 14.38 1.36 -8.54
C SER A 209 13.77 0.04 -8.06
N SER A 210 13.88 -0.23 -6.76
CA SER A 210 13.32 -1.43 -6.15
C SER A 210 11.80 -1.43 -6.18
N HIS A 211 11.17 -0.36 -5.68
CA HIS A 211 9.72 -0.37 -5.46
C HIS A 211 8.89 -0.18 -6.74
N THR A 212 9.39 0.53 -7.75
CA THR A 212 8.76 0.53 -9.08
C THR A 212 8.83 -0.86 -9.72
N THR A 213 9.94 -1.58 -9.54
CA THR A 213 10.08 -2.95 -10.05
C THR A 213 9.06 -3.91 -9.43
N TRP A 214 8.78 -3.79 -8.14
CA TRP A 214 7.77 -4.60 -7.48
C TRP A 214 6.35 -4.34 -8.02
N ILE A 215 5.96 -3.09 -8.23
CA ILE A 215 4.64 -2.77 -8.81
C ILE A 215 4.51 -3.35 -10.22
N VAL A 216 5.54 -3.19 -11.07
CA VAL A 216 5.55 -3.77 -12.42
C VAL A 216 5.48 -5.30 -12.38
N TYR A 217 6.22 -5.94 -11.47
CA TYR A 217 6.16 -7.39 -11.26
C TYR A 217 4.75 -7.87 -10.93
N PHE A 218 4.02 -7.18 -10.04
CA PHE A 218 2.64 -7.56 -9.71
C PHE A 218 1.69 -7.34 -10.89
N ILE A 219 1.89 -6.31 -11.70
CA ILE A 219 1.10 -6.10 -12.93
C ILE A 219 1.31 -7.29 -13.88
N ASP A 220 2.57 -7.71 -14.11
CA ASP A 220 2.89 -8.87 -14.92
C ASP A 220 2.27 -10.15 -14.35
N TYR A 221 2.33 -10.31 -13.06
CA TYR A 221 1.74 -11.45 -12.37
C TYR A 221 0.22 -11.52 -12.55
N PHE A 222 -0.48 -10.39 -12.47
CA PHE A 222 -1.93 -10.34 -12.72
C PHE A 222 -2.29 -10.70 -14.16
N GLU A 223 -1.50 -10.24 -15.12
CA GLU A 223 -1.67 -10.60 -16.53
C GLU A 223 -1.41 -12.10 -16.76
N GLU A 224 -0.29 -12.63 -16.26
CA GLU A 224 0.09 -14.05 -16.38
C GLU A 224 -0.97 -14.98 -15.78
N LYS A 225 -1.46 -14.65 -14.59
CA LYS A 225 -2.45 -15.48 -13.86
C LYS A 225 -3.89 -15.15 -14.22
N SER A 226 -4.13 -14.19 -15.12
CA SER A 226 -5.49 -13.69 -15.44
C SER A 226 -6.28 -13.29 -14.18
N PHE A 227 -5.58 -12.82 -13.12
CA PHE A 227 -6.19 -12.41 -11.88
C PHE A 227 -6.76 -11.00 -12.01
N ILE A 228 -8.08 -10.91 -12.11
CA ILE A 228 -8.76 -9.63 -12.32
C ILE A 228 -8.76 -8.82 -11.04
N VAL A 229 -8.08 -7.70 -11.03
CA VAL A 229 -8.13 -6.71 -9.95
C VAL A 229 -9.17 -5.64 -10.25
N SER A 230 -9.84 -5.16 -9.21
CA SER A 230 -10.91 -4.16 -9.34
C SER A 230 -10.75 -2.98 -8.39
N ASP A 231 -9.78 -2.99 -7.49
CA ASP A 231 -9.55 -1.89 -6.55
C ASP A 231 -8.84 -0.74 -7.28
N PRO A 232 -9.44 0.48 -7.31
CA PRO A 232 -8.86 1.63 -8.00
C PRO A 232 -7.51 2.08 -7.38
N LEU A 233 -7.22 1.70 -6.14
CA LEU A 233 -5.95 2.07 -5.51
C LEU A 233 -4.74 1.38 -6.16
N LEU A 234 -4.93 0.15 -6.69
CA LEU A 234 -3.87 -0.51 -7.46
C LEU A 234 -3.59 0.28 -8.75
N GLY A 235 -4.64 0.80 -9.38
CA GLY A 235 -4.50 1.72 -10.53
C GLY A 235 -3.77 3.01 -10.15
N TYR A 236 -4.07 3.58 -9.00
CA TYR A 236 -3.35 4.76 -8.49
C TYR A 236 -1.86 4.48 -8.30
N GLY A 237 -1.50 3.36 -7.66
CA GLY A 237 -0.10 2.94 -7.50
C GLY A 237 0.62 2.76 -8.84
N ALA A 238 -0.04 2.12 -9.81
CA ALA A 238 0.50 1.98 -11.16
C ALA A 238 0.66 3.34 -11.87
N ALA A 239 -0.28 4.29 -11.70
CA ALA A 239 -0.16 5.65 -12.25
C ALA A 239 1.04 6.40 -11.65
N VAL A 240 1.27 6.28 -10.34
CA VAL A 240 2.46 6.85 -9.68
C VAL A 240 3.74 6.28 -10.30
N VAL A 241 3.80 4.95 -10.47
CA VAL A 241 4.97 4.30 -11.11
C VAL A 241 5.12 4.74 -12.57
N ALA A 242 4.03 4.87 -13.33
CA ALA A 242 4.07 5.38 -14.70
C ALA A 242 4.76 6.75 -14.77
N THR A 243 4.40 7.69 -13.90
CA THR A 243 5.03 9.03 -13.87
C THR A 243 6.53 8.96 -13.54
N ILE A 244 6.95 8.05 -12.66
CA ILE A 244 8.36 7.83 -12.33
C ILE A 244 9.12 7.23 -13.53
N GLU A 245 8.60 6.17 -14.14
CA GLU A 245 9.25 5.50 -15.28
C GLU A 245 9.34 6.42 -16.50
N LEU A 246 8.30 7.24 -16.73
CA LEU A 246 8.34 8.29 -17.77
C LEU A 246 9.48 9.27 -17.50
N GLN A 247 9.60 9.78 -16.27
CA GLN A 247 10.67 10.72 -15.91
C GLN A 247 12.05 10.08 -16.06
N LEU A 248 12.22 8.82 -15.63
CA LEU A 248 13.48 8.09 -15.76
C LEU A 248 13.82 7.69 -17.21
N SER A 249 12.83 7.73 -18.12
CA SER A 249 13.05 7.47 -19.54
C SER A 249 13.82 8.60 -20.26
N PHE A 250 13.94 9.78 -19.65
CA PHE A 250 14.75 10.90 -20.16
C PHE A 250 16.24 10.69 -19.84
N THR A 251 16.81 9.60 -20.33
CA THR A 251 18.22 9.23 -20.18
C THR A 251 18.89 9.16 -21.56
N GLU A 252 20.21 9.38 -21.60
CA GLU A 252 21.00 9.26 -22.83
C GLU A 252 21.16 7.80 -23.26
N ASN A 253 21.17 6.86 -22.33
CA ASN A 253 21.31 5.44 -22.61
C ASN A 253 20.05 4.88 -23.30
N PRO A 254 20.15 4.44 -24.59
CA PRO A 254 18.99 4.01 -25.36
C PRO A 254 18.34 2.73 -24.81
N THR A 255 19.12 1.82 -24.24
CA THR A 255 18.60 0.57 -23.65
C THR A 255 17.77 0.85 -22.42
N ILE A 256 18.29 1.67 -21.50
CA ILE A 256 17.56 2.08 -20.29
C ILE A 256 16.32 2.88 -20.68
N ARG A 257 16.43 3.79 -21.64
CA ARG A 257 15.29 4.56 -22.16
C ARG A 257 14.17 3.66 -22.65
N GLN A 258 14.50 2.64 -23.43
CA GLN A 258 13.53 1.70 -23.98
C GLN A 258 12.86 0.89 -22.86
N GLU A 259 13.64 0.32 -21.92
CA GLU A 259 13.12 -0.39 -20.78
C GLU A 259 12.13 0.47 -19.97
N LYS A 260 12.50 1.72 -19.68
CA LYS A 260 11.65 2.63 -18.90
C LYS A 260 10.35 2.97 -19.62
N ARG A 261 10.37 3.13 -20.93
CA ARG A 261 9.16 3.34 -21.74
C ARG A 261 8.25 2.13 -21.76
N GLU A 262 8.80 0.94 -21.91
CA GLU A 262 8.01 -0.30 -21.86
C GLU A 262 7.30 -0.48 -20.51
N ARG A 263 7.99 -0.17 -19.39
CA ARG A 263 7.42 -0.20 -18.06
C ARG A 263 6.33 0.87 -17.87
N PHE A 264 6.57 2.08 -18.40
CA PHE A 264 5.56 3.14 -18.45
C PHE A 264 4.30 2.68 -19.19
N ASP A 265 4.43 2.19 -20.42
CA ASP A 265 3.31 1.75 -21.25
C ASP A 265 2.52 0.60 -20.57
N LYS A 266 3.22 -0.30 -19.89
CA LYS A 266 2.60 -1.37 -19.12
C LYS A 266 1.73 -0.81 -17.98
N CYS A 267 2.25 0.10 -17.18
CA CYS A 267 1.50 0.75 -16.12
C CYS A 267 0.27 1.50 -16.65
N VAL A 268 0.42 2.23 -17.78
CA VAL A 268 -0.69 2.94 -18.43
C VAL A 268 -1.78 1.98 -18.88
N ARG A 269 -1.44 0.87 -19.56
CA ARG A 269 -2.44 -0.15 -19.94
C ARG A 269 -3.16 -0.74 -18.75
N PHE A 270 -2.46 -1.00 -17.65
CA PHE A 270 -3.07 -1.50 -16.43
C PHE A 270 -4.08 -0.49 -15.84
N VAL A 271 -3.72 0.79 -15.76
CA VAL A 271 -4.63 1.87 -15.30
C VAL A 271 -5.85 1.98 -16.21
N GLN A 272 -5.66 1.91 -17.54
CA GLN A 272 -6.78 1.92 -18.51
C GLN A 272 -7.72 0.75 -18.31
N GLY A 273 -7.20 -0.46 -18.03
CA GLY A 273 -7.99 -1.64 -17.71
C GLY A 273 -8.87 -1.43 -16.47
N ILE A 274 -8.31 -0.87 -15.39
CA ILE A 274 -9.07 -0.50 -14.19
C ILE A 274 -10.07 0.62 -14.51
N GLY A 275 -9.70 1.55 -15.37
CA GLY A 275 -10.52 2.69 -15.82
C GLY A 275 -11.82 2.28 -16.50
N GLN A 276 -11.92 1.07 -17.05
CA GLN A 276 -13.17 0.53 -17.59
C GLN A 276 -14.28 0.41 -16.53
N LYS A 277 -13.90 0.10 -15.27
CA LYS A 277 -14.83 0.02 -14.14
C LYS A 277 -14.91 1.33 -13.33
N TRP A 278 -13.84 2.11 -13.35
CA TRP A 278 -13.65 3.31 -12.54
C TRP A 278 -13.32 4.53 -13.43
N PRO A 279 -14.32 5.29 -13.91
CA PRO A 279 -14.11 6.39 -14.87
C PRO A 279 -13.10 7.47 -14.42
N HIS A 280 -12.93 7.68 -13.09
CA HIS A 280 -11.95 8.61 -12.58
C HIS A 280 -10.51 8.13 -12.82
N MET A 281 -10.27 6.81 -12.86
CA MET A 281 -8.95 6.23 -13.17
C MET A 281 -8.60 6.43 -14.65
N ALA A 282 -9.59 6.31 -15.55
CA ALA A 282 -9.36 6.57 -16.96
C ALA A 282 -8.86 8.00 -17.23
N ARG A 283 -9.32 8.98 -16.43
CA ARG A 283 -8.89 10.40 -16.56
C ARG A 283 -7.46 10.66 -16.08
N MET A 284 -6.81 9.72 -15.38
CA MET A 284 -5.43 9.90 -14.92
C MET A 284 -4.39 9.65 -16.02
N VAL A 285 -4.78 8.99 -17.12
CA VAL A 285 -3.90 8.57 -18.21
C VAL A 285 -4.42 8.98 -19.60
N GLY A 286 -5.52 9.76 -19.65
CA GLY A 286 -6.15 10.29 -20.85
C GLY A 286 -5.71 11.71 -21.20
#